data_6f815397d70154518dd4ac73ade866c1
#
_entry.id   6f815397d70154518dd4ac73ade866c1
#
_cell.length_a   1.000
_cell.length_b   1.000
_cell.length_c   1.000
_cell.angle_alpha   90.00
_cell.angle_beta   90.00
_cell.angle_gamma   90.00
#
_symmetry.space_group_name_H-M   'P 1'
#
loop_
_entity.id
_entity.type
_entity.pdbx_description
1 polymer ?
#
loop_
_entity_poly.entity_id
_entity_poly.type
_entity_poly.pdbx_seq_one_letter_code
_entity_poly.pdbx_strand_id
1 'polypeptide(L)'
;MQYVPLRSKYKIGTRQSELALVQTESVIYQLHKFYPDIEYEVIKIKTIGDKNLLDPLANIGDKGLFTKELEVELDRNNIDFVVHSLKDVPSTVLPPNMIIGAILERADPRDAVVIAPWHKKNSLNELPHGSVIGTSSTRRIAQLKLNYPQFIYKNIRGNMNTRWEKLNNRELGYDAMIAAVAGLQRLKWNDRISEIIEPDRVLYAIGQGALGIECRHNDIDTIRMLSVLNHEPTVIRCIAERAFLRRIGGGCSIPNAVRTIYNEKGLVMDGMLLNLDGSRFVKDHVENLDLTVPMTTTKHATTFFVSNSDDELLSIEDETQLTNRSSNQRNLKRKRTESDIDSVLIPPPVQQPPTPPSSTTSATIPSITTTATLTETDVIPLLRHYAHVCGVNINETLLENAELCGTNLAVKLMQLGADSILEEIQQSSVVIPTP
;
A
#
# COMPACT_ATOMS: atom_id res chain seq x y z
N MET A 1 22.25 -33.70 -1.64
CA MET A 1 21.08 -33.32 -0.85
C MET A 1 19.92 -34.24 -1.13
N GLN A 2 19.39 -34.89 -0.11
CA GLN A 2 18.10 -35.55 -0.27
C GLN A 2 17.06 -34.43 -0.56
N TYR A 3 16.41 -34.51 -1.72
CA TYR A 3 15.25 -33.68 -2.05
C TYR A 3 14.16 -33.97 -1.00
N VAL A 4 13.91 -33.04 -0.10
CA VAL A 4 12.77 -33.15 0.83
C VAL A 4 11.54 -32.73 0.01
N PRO A 5 10.63 -33.66 -0.31
CA PRO A 5 9.43 -33.33 -1.07
C PRO A 5 8.57 -32.38 -0.24
N LEU A 6 7.91 -31.42 -0.92
CA LEU A 6 6.89 -30.59 -0.29
C LEU A 6 5.78 -31.49 0.29
N ARG A 7 5.13 -31.00 1.34
CA ARG A 7 3.94 -31.67 1.89
C ARG A 7 2.85 -31.79 0.83
N SER A 8 2.09 -32.88 0.87
CA SER A 8 0.96 -33.08 -0.05
C SER A 8 -0.27 -32.22 0.29
N LYS A 9 -0.29 -31.65 1.50
CA LYS A 9 -1.41 -30.83 1.98
C LYS A 9 -0.91 -29.68 2.84
N TYR A 10 -1.54 -28.49 2.64
CA TYR A 10 -1.34 -27.29 3.46
C TYR A 10 -2.67 -26.75 3.93
N LYS A 11 -2.68 -26.21 5.16
CA LYS A 11 -3.83 -25.52 5.77
C LYS A 11 -3.64 -24.02 5.71
N ILE A 12 -4.60 -23.32 5.16
CA ILE A 12 -4.53 -21.87 4.93
C ILE A 12 -5.51 -21.16 5.85
N GLY A 13 -5.01 -20.31 6.73
CA GLY A 13 -5.83 -19.42 7.53
C GLY A 13 -6.34 -18.24 6.72
N THR A 14 -7.62 -17.89 6.89
CA THR A 14 -8.22 -16.71 6.29
C THR A 14 -9.33 -16.14 7.16
N ARG A 15 -9.58 -14.83 7.04
CA ARG A 15 -10.75 -14.19 7.64
C ARG A 15 -12.02 -14.62 6.94
N GLN A 16 -13.16 -14.47 7.64
CA GLN A 16 -14.48 -14.91 7.11
C GLN A 16 -15.09 -13.92 6.10
N SER A 17 -14.51 -12.73 5.91
CA SER A 17 -15.07 -11.75 4.97
C SER A 17 -14.93 -12.24 3.51
N GLU A 18 -15.91 -11.91 2.67
CA GLU A 18 -15.90 -12.26 1.25
C GLU A 18 -14.61 -11.85 0.56
N LEU A 19 -14.14 -10.62 0.81
CA LEU A 19 -12.88 -10.14 0.25
C LEU A 19 -11.69 -11.02 0.66
N ALA A 20 -11.60 -11.45 1.92
CA ALA A 20 -10.51 -12.32 2.38
C ALA A 20 -10.56 -13.69 1.72
N LEU A 21 -11.76 -14.25 1.55
CA LEU A 21 -11.96 -15.54 0.86
C LEU A 21 -11.51 -15.45 -0.60
N VAL A 22 -11.95 -14.42 -1.34
CA VAL A 22 -11.54 -14.20 -2.74
C VAL A 22 -10.02 -14.02 -2.86
N GLN A 23 -9.38 -13.33 -1.90
CA GLN A 23 -7.92 -13.20 -1.86
C GLN A 23 -7.23 -14.55 -1.65
N THR A 24 -7.72 -15.37 -0.73
CA THR A 24 -7.19 -16.70 -0.46
C THR A 24 -7.35 -17.62 -1.66
N GLU A 25 -8.51 -17.63 -2.29
CA GLU A 25 -8.79 -18.39 -3.51
C GLU A 25 -7.86 -17.99 -4.66
N SER A 26 -7.58 -16.69 -4.80
CA SER A 26 -6.63 -16.20 -5.80
C SER A 26 -5.21 -16.70 -5.56
N VAL A 27 -4.77 -16.82 -4.30
CA VAL A 27 -3.45 -17.38 -3.93
C VAL A 27 -3.42 -18.88 -4.25
N ILE A 28 -4.44 -19.63 -3.86
CA ILE A 28 -4.54 -21.06 -4.14
C ILE A 28 -4.50 -21.31 -5.66
N TYR A 29 -5.25 -20.53 -6.43
CA TYR A 29 -5.24 -20.64 -7.88
C TYR A 29 -3.85 -20.44 -8.48
N GLN A 30 -3.06 -19.49 -7.95
CA GLN A 30 -1.68 -19.30 -8.40
C GLN A 30 -0.76 -20.42 -7.96
N LEU A 31 -0.87 -20.92 -6.73
CA LEU A 31 -0.10 -22.06 -6.24
C LEU A 31 -0.36 -23.34 -7.05
N HIS A 32 -1.61 -23.60 -7.43
CA HIS A 32 -1.95 -24.76 -8.25
C HIS A 32 -1.29 -24.76 -9.65
N LYS A 33 -0.89 -23.61 -10.18
CA LYS A 33 -0.13 -23.56 -11.44
C LYS A 33 1.27 -24.15 -11.31
N PHE A 34 1.86 -24.07 -10.12
CA PHE A 34 3.21 -24.61 -9.82
C PHE A 34 3.14 -25.97 -9.15
N TYR A 35 2.11 -26.22 -8.36
CA TYR A 35 1.94 -27.40 -7.52
C TYR A 35 0.51 -27.95 -7.66
N PRO A 36 0.17 -28.57 -8.82
CA PRO A 36 -1.21 -29.02 -9.07
C PRO A 36 -1.67 -30.17 -8.16
N ASP A 37 -0.73 -30.95 -7.63
CA ASP A 37 -1.02 -32.12 -6.81
C ASP A 37 -1.11 -31.82 -5.31
N ILE A 38 -0.85 -30.59 -4.90
CA ILE A 38 -0.93 -30.18 -3.49
C ILE A 38 -2.37 -29.81 -3.14
N GLU A 39 -2.88 -30.39 -2.05
CA GLU A 39 -4.18 -30.03 -1.48
C GLU A 39 -4.05 -28.79 -0.58
N TYR A 40 -4.97 -27.83 -0.75
CA TYR A 40 -5.06 -26.63 0.08
C TYR A 40 -6.39 -26.59 0.82
N GLU A 41 -6.34 -26.74 2.16
CA GLU A 41 -7.51 -26.68 3.04
C GLU A 41 -7.66 -25.27 3.61
N VAL A 42 -8.81 -24.62 3.39
CA VAL A 42 -9.10 -23.26 3.86
C VAL A 42 -9.77 -23.27 5.22
N ILE A 43 -9.11 -22.69 6.24
CA ILE A 43 -9.60 -22.58 7.61
C ILE A 43 -10.05 -21.14 7.85
N LYS A 44 -11.38 -20.94 8.02
CA LYS A 44 -11.99 -19.62 8.27
C LYS A 44 -11.91 -19.26 9.74
N ILE A 45 -11.21 -18.17 10.06
CA ILE A 45 -10.98 -17.68 11.42
C ILE A 45 -11.66 -16.31 11.60
N LYS A 46 -12.36 -16.12 12.72
CA LYS A 46 -13.03 -14.86 13.05
C LYS A 46 -12.15 -14.01 13.93
N THR A 47 -11.77 -12.83 13.47
CA THR A 47 -10.88 -11.90 14.19
C THR A 47 -11.65 -10.93 15.09
N ILE A 48 -10.96 -10.32 16.08
CA ILE A 48 -11.52 -9.25 16.92
C ILE A 48 -11.98 -8.09 16.07
N GLY A 49 -11.23 -7.73 15.02
CA GLY A 49 -11.59 -6.67 14.08
C GLY A 49 -12.88 -6.93 13.31
N ASP A 50 -13.23 -8.20 13.10
CA ASP A 50 -14.52 -8.59 12.50
C ASP A 50 -15.69 -8.52 13.48
N LYS A 51 -15.42 -8.60 14.79
CA LYS A 51 -16.42 -8.55 15.85
C LYS A 51 -16.75 -7.14 16.29
N ASN A 52 -15.73 -6.25 16.36
CA ASN A 52 -15.90 -4.89 16.84
C ASN A 52 -16.14 -3.90 15.69
N LEU A 53 -17.40 -3.53 15.49
CA LEU A 53 -17.84 -2.62 14.43
C LEU A 53 -18.14 -1.19 14.93
N LEU A 54 -18.06 -0.95 16.25
CA LEU A 54 -18.48 0.31 16.87
C LEU A 54 -17.31 1.25 17.19
N ASP A 55 -16.25 0.74 17.83
CA ASP A 55 -15.15 1.61 18.27
C ASP A 55 -14.25 2.05 17.10
N PRO A 56 -13.80 3.32 17.07
CA PRO A 56 -12.80 3.78 16.11
C PRO A 56 -11.52 2.93 16.15
N LEU A 57 -10.91 2.65 15.00
CA LEU A 57 -9.66 1.86 14.92
C LEU A 57 -8.54 2.44 15.80
N ALA A 58 -8.47 3.78 15.89
CA ALA A 58 -7.50 4.48 16.72
C ALA A 58 -7.62 4.17 18.22
N ASN A 59 -8.82 3.84 18.70
CA ASN A 59 -9.09 3.58 20.12
C ASN A 59 -8.84 2.12 20.54
N ILE A 60 -8.77 1.18 19.59
CA ILE A 60 -8.64 -0.25 19.89
C ILE A 60 -7.17 -0.66 19.99
N GLY A 61 -6.26 0.23 19.60
CA GLY A 61 -4.82 -0.07 19.51
C GLY A 61 -4.46 -0.83 18.22
N ASP A 62 -3.32 -0.49 17.69
CA ASP A 62 -2.89 -0.86 16.32
C ASP A 62 -2.35 -2.29 16.19
N LYS A 63 -2.23 -3.02 17.32
CA LYS A 63 -1.49 -4.28 17.34
C LYS A 63 -2.36 -5.46 16.93
N GLY A 64 -2.37 -5.76 15.62
CA GLY A 64 -2.87 -7.05 15.14
C GLY A 64 -4.38 -7.27 15.21
N LEU A 65 -5.21 -6.21 15.11
CA LEU A 65 -6.67 -6.30 15.21
C LEU A 65 -7.30 -7.32 14.23
N PHE A 66 -6.65 -7.50 13.08
CA PHE A 66 -7.09 -8.40 12.01
C PHE A 66 -6.17 -9.60 11.79
N THR A 67 -5.06 -9.70 12.54
CA THR A 67 -4.05 -10.74 12.35
C THR A 67 -3.86 -11.64 13.57
N LYS A 68 -4.08 -11.13 14.78
CA LYS A 68 -3.74 -11.81 16.04
C LYS A 68 -4.29 -13.23 16.18
N GLU A 69 -5.57 -13.46 15.87
CA GLU A 69 -6.15 -14.80 15.95
C GLU A 69 -5.59 -15.75 14.90
N LEU A 70 -5.22 -15.22 13.73
CA LEU A 70 -4.57 -15.97 12.66
C LEU A 70 -3.14 -16.35 13.06
N GLU A 71 -2.39 -15.39 13.63
CA GLU A 71 -1.04 -15.59 14.17
C GLU A 71 -1.01 -16.65 15.30
N VAL A 72 -2.02 -16.65 16.18
CA VAL A 72 -2.17 -17.69 17.23
C VAL A 72 -2.36 -19.08 16.62
N GLU A 73 -3.15 -19.22 15.56
CA GLU A 73 -3.35 -20.51 14.90
C GLU A 73 -2.12 -20.95 14.10
N LEU A 74 -1.33 -20.00 13.55
CA LEU A 74 -0.02 -20.28 12.97
C LEU A 74 0.96 -20.80 14.03
N ASP A 75 1.05 -20.14 15.18
CA ASP A 75 1.96 -20.52 16.27
C ASP A 75 1.64 -21.91 16.83
N ARG A 76 0.35 -22.27 16.87
CA ARG A 76 -0.14 -23.59 17.29
C ARG A 76 0.02 -24.68 16.24
N ASN A 77 0.56 -24.39 15.05
CA ASN A 77 0.62 -25.31 13.92
C ASN A 77 -0.76 -25.83 13.44
N ASN A 78 -1.85 -25.13 13.75
CA ASN A 78 -3.18 -25.48 13.26
C ASN A 78 -3.38 -25.09 11.79
N ILE A 79 -2.62 -24.11 11.33
CA ILE A 79 -2.53 -23.64 9.93
C ILE A 79 -1.07 -23.48 9.53
N ASP A 80 -0.78 -23.49 8.23
CA ASP A 80 0.58 -23.42 7.70
C ASP A 80 0.94 -22.01 7.23
N PHE A 81 -0.01 -21.29 6.66
CA PHE A 81 0.16 -19.89 6.26
C PHE A 81 -1.18 -19.14 6.22
N VAL A 82 -1.10 -17.82 6.15
CA VAL A 82 -2.24 -16.90 6.12
C VAL A 82 -2.11 -15.94 4.96
N VAL A 83 -3.22 -15.66 4.29
CA VAL A 83 -3.30 -14.65 3.23
C VAL A 83 -3.86 -13.35 3.78
N HIS A 84 -3.09 -12.26 3.64
CA HIS A 84 -3.47 -10.93 4.10
C HIS A 84 -3.52 -9.91 2.96
N SER A 85 -4.39 -8.91 3.09
CA SER A 85 -4.09 -7.61 2.52
C SER A 85 -2.86 -7.05 3.23
N LEU A 86 -1.75 -6.84 2.55
CA LEU A 86 -0.45 -6.54 3.19
C LEU A 86 -0.49 -5.28 4.07
N LYS A 87 -1.32 -4.30 3.71
CA LYS A 87 -1.52 -3.07 4.50
C LYS A 87 -2.08 -3.30 5.91
N ASP A 88 -2.73 -4.45 6.14
CA ASP A 88 -3.34 -4.79 7.42
C ASP A 88 -2.35 -5.55 8.34
N VAL A 89 -1.17 -5.95 7.82
CA VAL A 89 -0.11 -6.64 8.55
C VAL A 89 0.82 -5.60 9.19
N PRO A 90 1.02 -5.63 10.51
CA PRO A 90 1.91 -4.69 11.20
C PRO A 90 3.32 -4.66 10.58
N SER A 91 3.86 -3.45 10.38
CA SER A 91 5.21 -3.27 9.85
C SER A 91 6.26 -3.11 10.96
N THR A 92 5.83 -2.68 12.14
CA THR A 92 6.73 -2.40 13.27
C THR A 92 7.09 -3.63 14.06
N VAL A 93 6.13 -4.54 14.31
CA VAL A 93 6.34 -5.75 15.10
C VAL A 93 5.46 -6.86 14.53
N LEU A 94 6.08 -7.94 14.05
CA LEU A 94 5.44 -9.24 13.88
C LEU A 94 5.75 -10.12 15.10
N PRO A 95 4.95 -11.15 15.39
CA PRO A 95 5.34 -12.15 16.39
C PRO A 95 6.73 -12.74 16.06
N PRO A 96 7.56 -13.07 17.06
CA PRO A 96 8.97 -13.44 16.84
C PRO A 96 9.19 -14.60 15.84
N ASN A 97 8.20 -15.50 15.75
CA ASN A 97 8.27 -16.68 14.89
C ASN A 97 7.57 -16.51 13.54
N MET A 98 7.14 -15.30 13.19
CA MET A 98 6.38 -15.04 11.98
C MET A 98 7.16 -14.20 10.98
N ILE A 99 6.89 -14.43 9.69
CA ILE A 99 7.49 -13.72 8.57
C ILE A 99 6.49 -13.61 7.42
N ILE A 100 6.64 -12.59 6.59
CA ILE A 100 5.96 -12.54 5.29
C ILE A 100 6.80 -13.37 4.31
N GLY A 101 6.35 -14.60 4.05
CA GLY A 101 7.05 -15.57 3.20
C GLY A 101 6.94 -15.26 1.70
N ALA A 102 5.89 -14.54 1.28
CA ALA A 102 5.75 -14.10 -0.11
C ALA A 102 4.89 -12.83 -0.22
N ILE A 103 5.15 -12.05 -1.28
CA ILE A 103 4.32 -10.91 -1.70
C ILE A 103 4.02 -11.07 -3.19
N LEU A 104 2.72 -11.13 -3.52
CA LEU A 104 2.23 -11.29 -4.87
C LEU A 104 2.28 -9.99 -5.66
N GLU A 105 2.09 -10.08 -6.98
CA GLU A 105 1.92 -8.93 -7.85
C GLU A 105 0.86 -7.97 -7.29
N ARG A 106 1.22 -6.69 -7.23
CA ARG A 106 0.42 -5.64 -6.63
C ARG A 106 -0.71 -5.21 -7.56
N ALA A 107 -1.94 -5.31 -7.10
CA ALA A 107 -3.07 -4.65 -7.74
C ALA A 107 -2.99 -3.12 -7.55
N ASP A 108 -3.87 -2.36 -8.23
CA ASP A 108 -3.89 -0.89 -8.15
C ASP A 108 -3.90 -0.41 -6.68
N PRO A 109 -2.85 0.32 -6.23
CA PRO A 109 -2.73 0.78 -4.85
C PRO A 109 -3.58 2.00 -4.53
N ARG A 110 -4.17 2.67 -5.52
CA ARG A 110 -4.92 3.92 -5.35
C ARG A 110 -6.19 3.73 -4.54
N ASP A 111 -6.73 4.83 -4.07
CA ASP A 111 -8.05 4.90 -3.47
C ASP A 111 -9.11 5.25 -4.52
N ALA A 112 -10.33 4.78 -4.30
CA ALA A 112 -11.48 5.03 -5.15
C ALA A 112 -12.59 5.72 -4.36
N VAL A 113 -13.33 6.56 -5.06
CA VAL A 113 -14.60 7.14 -4.63
C VAL A 113 -15.73 6.25 -5.10
N VAL A 114 -16.62 5.90 -4.20
CA VAL A 114 -17.89 5.25 -4.49
C VAL A 114 -18.99 6.21 -4.07
N ILE A 115 -19.65 6.84 -5.03
CA ILE A 115 -20.72 7.83 -4.79
C ILE A 115 -22.04 7.11 -4.55
N ALA A 116 -22.82 7.63 -3.63
CA ALA A 116 -24.14 7.08 -3.30
C ALA A 116 -25.09 7.15 -4.52
N PRO A 117 -25.98 6.15 -4.72
CA PRO A 117 -26.74 6.00 -5.96
C PRO A 117 -27.76 7.12 -6.24
N TRP A 118 -28.09 7.93 -5.24
CA TRP A 118 -28.99 9.09 -5.43
C TRP A 118 -28.30 10.33 -6.01
N HIS A 119 -26.96 10.35 -6.06
CA HIS A 119 -26.20 11.38 -6.76
C HIS A 119 -25.92 10.96 -8.20
N LYS A 120 -26.25 11.83 -9.14
CA LYS A 120 -25.89 11.66 -10.56
C LYS A 120 -24.55 12.38 -10.81
N LYS A 121 -23.52 11.96 -10.08
CA LYS A 121 -22.18 12.57 -10.08
C LYS A 121 -21.12 11.48 -10.25
N ASN A 122 -19.98 11.86 -10.82
CA ASN A 122 -18.90 10.90 -11.16
C ASN A 122 -17.60 11.18 -10.42
N SER A 123 -17.48 12.32 -9.73
CA SER A 123 -16.25 12.68 -9.02
C SER A 123 -16.53 13.43 -7.71
N LEU A 124 -15.52 13.50 -6.83
CA LEU A 124 -15.59 14.31 -5.60
C LEU A 124 -15.84 15.80 -5.92
N ASN A 125 -15.21 16.32 -6.97
CA ASN A 125 -15.34 17.74 -7.34
C ASN A 125 -16.78 18.15 -7.71
N GLU A 126 -17.60 17.18 -8.11
CA GLU A 126 -18.98 17.42 -8.49
C GLU A 126 -19.97 17.36 -7.32
N LEU A 127 -19.53 16.86 -6.16
CA LEU A 127 -20.39 16.78 -4.97
C LEU A 127 -20.63 18.17 -4.36
N PRO A 128 -21.84 18.44 -3.82
CA PRO A 128 -22.12 19.69 -3.14
C PRO A 128 -21.23 19.95 -1.93
N HIS A 129 -21.02 21.23 -1.58
CA HIS A 129 -20.41 21.58 -0.31
C HIS A 129 -21.21 20.98 0.86
N GLY A 130 -20.52 20.50 1.90
CA GLY A 130 -21.13 19.84 3.03
C GLY A 130 -21.49 18.38 2.81
N SER A 131 -21.18 17.80 1.63
CA SER A 131 -21.37 16.35 1.40
C SER A 131 -20.59 15.51 2.41
N VAL A 132 -21.21 14.41 2.83
CA VAL A 132 -20.68 13.51 3.86
C VAL A 132 -19.91 12.37 3.23
N ILE A 133 -18.60 12.34 3.45
CA ILE A 133 -17.68 11.34 2.90
C ILE A 133 -17.36 10.28 3.95
N GLY A 134 -17.77 9.03 3.68
CA GLY A 134 -17.56 7.89 4.57
C GLY A 134 -16.14 7.32 4.47
N THR A 135 -15.36 7.46 5.55
CA THR A 135 -14.06 6.78 5.72
C THR A 135 -13.68 6.73 7.19
N SER A 136 -13.03 5.65 7.63
CA SER A 136 -12.49 5.52 8.99
C SER A 136 -10.96 5.55 9.01
N SER A 137 -10.33 5.81 7.87
CA SER A 137 -8.87 5.88 7.74
C SER A 137 -8.38 7.28 8.06
N THR A 138 -7.58 7.43 9.12
CA THR A 138 -6.94 8.70 9.51
C THR A 138 -6.12 9.28 8.36
N ARG A 139 -5.37 8.43 7.64
CA ARG A 139 -4.62 8.80 6.44
C ARG A 139 -5.49 9.44 5.36
N ARG A 140 -6.66 8.85 5.07
CA ARG A 140 -7.59 9.40 4.08
C ARG A 140 -8.21 10.69 4.56
N ILE A 141 -8.68 10.72 5.80
CA ILE A 141 -9.31 11.91 6.39
C ILE A 141 -8.35 13.11 6.34
N ALA A 142 -7.11 12.95 6.80
CA ALA A 142 -6.14 14.04 6.82
C ALA A 142 -5.85 14.58 5.41
N GLN A 143 -5.54 13.72 4.44
CA GLN A 143 -5.27 14.15 3.06
C GLN A 143 -6.51 14.72 2.34
N LEU A 144 -7.68 14.15 2.60
CA LEU A 144 -8.92 14.66 1.98
C LEU A 144 -9.33 16.00 2.59
N LYS A 145 -9.14 16.23 3.88
CA LYS A 145 -9.38 17.55 4.48
C LYS A 145 -8.47 18.62 3.89
N LEU A 146 -7.21 18.28 3.62
CA LEU A 146 -6.26 19.16 2.95
C LEU A 146 -6.72 19.56 1.55
N ASN A 147 -7.21 18.59 0.75
CA ASN A 147 -7.58 18.81 -0.64
C ASN A 147 -9.06 19.17 -0.85
N TYR A 148 -9.93 18.80 0.09
CA TYR A 148 -11.38 18.96 0.01
C TYR A 148 -11.95 19.40 1.37
N PRO A 149 -11.56 20.58 1.89
CA PRO A 149 -12.00 21.07 3.20
C PRO A 149 -13.50 21.34 3.29
N GLN A 150 -14.20 21.45 2.15
CA GLN A 150 -15.63 21.70 2.07
C GLN A 150 -16.49 20.49 2.46
N PHE A 151 -15.94 19.29 2.66
CA PHE A 151 -16.69 18.06 2.96
C PHE A 151 -16.69 17.73 4.45
N ILE A 152 -17.70 16.96 4.85
CA ILE A 152 -17.82 16.40 6.19
C ILE A 152 -17.33 14.95 6.13
N TYR A 153 -16.40 14.58 7.02
CA TYR A 153 -15.82 13.23 7.08
C TYR A 153 -16.44 12.46 8.24
N LYS A 154 -17.10 11.32 7.91
CA LYS A 154 -17.81 10.49 8.88
C LYS A 154 -17.30 9.06 8.84
N ASN A 155 -17.16 8.44 10.02
CA ASN A 155 -16.72 7.06 10.12
C ASN A 155 -17.69 6.11 9.42
N ILE A 156 -17.17 5.24 8.53
CA ILE A 156 -17.90 4.12 7.94
C ILE A 156 -17.08 2.84 8.14
N ARG A 157 -17.58 1.91 8.94
CA ARG A 157 -16.92 0.67 9.35
C ARG A 157 -17.69 -0.57 8.95
N GLY A 158 -17.02 -1.71 9.01
CA GLY A 158 -17.47 -3.01 8.58
C GLY A 158 -16.64 -3.52 7.39
N ASN A 159 -16.94 -4.73 6.93
CA ASN A 159 -16.43 -5.26 5.68
C ASN A 159 -16.99 -4.47 4.48
N MET A 160 -16.56 -4.78 3.26
CA MET A 160 -16.97 -4.02 2.08
C MET A 160 -18.49 -4.06 1.84
N ASN A 161 -19.13 -5.20 2.07
CA ASN A 161 -20.58 -5.36 1.92
C ASN A 161 -21.33 -4.48 2.93
N THR A 162 -20.94 -4.54 4.20
CA THR A 162 -21.55 -3.69 5.25
C THR A 162 -21.38 -2.19 4.95
N ARG A 163 -20.21 -1.76 4.41
CA ARG A 163 -19.99 -0.36 4.02
C ARG A 163 -20.87 0.03 2.83
N TRP A 164 -21.02 -0.87 1.88
CA TRP A 164 -21.90 -0.68 0.73
C TRP A 164 -23.36 -0.55 1.15
N GLU A 165 -23.84 -1.41 2.04
CA GLU A 165 -25.19 -1.33 2.63
C GLU A 165 -25.40 0.02 3.35
N LYS A 166 -24.42 0.46 4.16
CA LYS A 166 -24.45 1.76 4.84
C LYS A 166 -24.49 2.92 3.86
N LEU A 167 -23.74 2.89 2.77
CA LEU A 167 -23.75 3.89 1.73
C LEU A 167 -25.12 3.96 1.02
N ASN A 168 -25.75 2.81 0.80
CA ASN A 168 -27.07 2.74 0.16
C ASN A 168 -28.25 3.07 1.13
N ASN A 169 -28.00 3.16 2.42
CA ASN A 169 -29.01 3.60 3.36
C ASN A 169 -28.99 5.13 3.49
N ARG A 170 -29.96 5.79 2.83
CA ARG A 170 -30.06 7.25 2.79
C ARG A 170 -30.21 7.89 4.16
N GLU A 171 -30.82 7.20 5.14
CA GLU A 171 -31.00 7.70 6.50
C GLU A 171 -29.67 7.90 7.23
N LEU A 172 -28.63 7.15 6.85
CA LEU A 172 -27.30 7.30 7.40
C LEU A 172 -26.54 8.51 6.87
N GLY A 173 -27.04 9.15 5.80
CA GLY A 173 -26.58 10.43 5.28
C GLY A 173 -25.17 10.43 4.70
N TYR A 174 -24.71 9.33 4.09
CA TYR A 174 -23.45 9.31 3.35
C TYR A 174 -23.69 9.66 1.89
N ASP A 175 -22.91 10.60 1.35
CA ASP A 175 -22.96 10.98 -0.06
C ASP A 175 -21.95 10.20 -0.91
N ALA A 176 -20.82 9.81 -0.31
CA ALA A 176 -19.84 8.94 -0.91
C ALA A 176 -19.06 8.16 0.15
N MET A 177 -18.34 7.11 -0.25
CA MET A 177 -17.33 6.45 0.58
C MET A 177 -16.02 6.32 -0.16
N ILE A 178 -14.91 6.27 0.59
CA ILE A 178 -13.57 6.03 0.05
C ILE A 178 -13.14 4.60 0.38
N ALA A 179 -12.75 3.85 -0.66
CA ALA A 179 -12.27 2.49 -0.55
C ALA A 179 -10.97 2.29 -1.37
N ALA A 180 -10.23 1.20 -1.12
CA ALA A 180 -9.09 0.86 -1.98
C ALA A 180 -9.59 0.23 -3.28
N VAL A 181 -9.07 0.69 -4.43
CA VAL A 181 -9.39 0.16 -5.77
C VAL A 181 -9.24 -1.35 -5.80
N ALA A 182 -8.11 -1.88 -5.33
CA ALA A 182 -7.83 -3.31 -5.30
C ALA A 182 -8.91 -4.14 -4.56
N GLY A 183 -9.52 -3.58 -3.49
CA GLY A 183 -10.59 -4.25 -2.76
C GLY A 183 -11.88 -4.36 -3.56
N LEU A 184 -12.25 -3.27 -4.25
CA LEU A 184 -13.43 -3.22 -5.11
C LEU A 184 -13.27 -4.14 -6.33
N GLN A 185 -12.10 -4.11 -6.98
CA GLN A 185 -11.80 -4.94 -8.15
C GLN A 185 -11.83 -6.43 -7.82
N ARG A 186 -11.27 -6.86 -6.67
CA ARG A 186 -11.30 -8.26 -6.22
C ARG A 186 -12.72 -8.76 -5.98
N LEU A 187 -13.60 -7.89 -5.51
CA LEU A 187 -15.04 -8.20 -5.36
C LEU A 187 -15.83 -8.06 -6.69
N LYS A 188 -15.16 -7.75 -7.80
CA LYS A 188 -15.77 -7.49 -9.11
C LYS A 188 -16.75 -6.30 -9.12
N TRP A 189 -16.49 -5.29 -8.27
CA TRP A 189 -17.30 -4.08 -8.11
C TRP A 189 -16.72 -2.89 -8.91
N ASN A 190 -16.18 -3.15 -10.09
CA ASN A 190 -15.63 -2.09 -10.95
C ASN A 190 -16.69 -1.05 -11.35
N ASP A 191 -17.92 -1.50 -11.55
CA ASP A 191 -19.09 -0.69 -11.88
C ASP A 191 -19.52 0.28 -10.77
N ARG A 192 -19.05 0.05 -9.53
CA ARG A 192 -19.33 0.91 -8.37
C ARG A 192 -18.27 2.00 -8.16
N ILE A 193 -17.17 1.94 -8.90
CA ILE A 193 -16.12 2.97 -8.83
C ILE A 193 -16.57 4.17 -9.63
N SER A 194 -16.83 5.30 -8.95
CA SER A 194 -17.17 6.55 -9.59
C SER A 194 -15.91 7.31 -10.04
N GLU A 195 -14.85 7.28 -9.23
CA GLU A 195 -13.58 7.94 -9.51
C GLU A 195 -12.43 7.16 -8.88
N ILE A 196 -11.28 7.09 -9.55
CA ILE A 196 -10.01 6.66 -8.95
C ILE A 196 -9.22 7.91 -8.59
N ILE A 197 -8.82 8.05 -7.33
CA ILE A 197 -8.11 9.23 -6.85
C ILE A 197 -6.63 9.09 -7.17
N GLU A 198 -6.09 10.02 -7.94
CA GLU A 198 -4.69 10.03 -8.31
C GLU A 198 -3.77 10.37 -7.12
N PRO A 199 -2.50 9.90 -7.13
CA PRO A 199 -1.57 10.08 -6.00
C PRO A 199 -1.13 11.53 -5.76
N ASP A 200 -1.33 12.44 -6.70
CA ASP A 200 -1.14 13.88 -6.50
C ASP A 200 -2.14 14.47 -5.50
N ARG A 201 -3.33 13.87 -5.40
CA ARG A 201 -4.38 14.25 -4.46
C ARG A 201 -4.35 13.42 -3.18
N VAL A 202 -4.20 12.09 -3.28
CA VAL A 202 -4.19 11.20 -2.12
C VAL A 202 -3.16 10.08 -2.32
N LEU A 203 -2.06 10.14 -1.59
CA LEU A 203 -1.09 9.05 -1.50
C LEU A 203 -1.72 7.86 -0.76
N TYR A 204 -1.33 6.64 -1.14
CA TYR A 204 -1.93 5.41 -0.63
C TYR A 204 -1.28 4.88 0.65
N ALA A 205 -1.89 3.88 1.28
CA ALA A 205 -1.33 3.24 2.47
C ALA A 205 -0.19 2.29 2.09
N ILE A 206 0.75 2.13 3.02
CA ILE A 206 1.84 1.16 2.95
C ILE A 206 1.29 -0.23 2.62
N GLY A 207 1.80 -0.89 1.58
CA GLY A 207 1.36 -2.21 1.15
C GLY A 207 -0.05 -2.27 0.54
N GLN A 208 -0.75 -1.15 0.33
CA GLN A 208 -2.09 -1.16 -0.27
C GLN A 208 -2.06 -1.76 -1.68
N GLY A 209 -2.99 -2.66 -1.97
CA GLY A 209 -3.08 -3.39 -3.23
C GLY A 209 -2.30 -4.70 -3.25
N ALA A 210 -1.24 -4.86 -2.45
CA ALA A 210 -0.48 -6.10 -2.37
C ALA A 210 -1.16 -7.12 -1.45
N LEU A 211 -1.00 -8.42 -1.79
CA LEU A 211 -1.25 -9.55 -0.90
C LEU A 211 0.08 -10.00 -0.31
N GLY A 212 0.12 -10.15 1.01
CA GLY A 212 1.23 -10.75 1.74
C GLY A 212 0.80 -12.09 2.34
N ILE A 213 1.70 -13.05 2.27
CA ILE A 213 1.45 -14.39 2.84
C ILE A 213 2.33 -14.55 4.06
N GLU A 214 1.72 -14.62 5.23
CA GLU A 214 2.40 -14.81 6.50
C GLU A 214 2.53 -16.30 6.83
N CYS A 215 3.69 -16.71 7.30
CA CYS A 215 3.98 -18.08 7.73
C CYS A 215 4.98 -18.08 8.89
N ARG A 216 5.24 -19.25 9.46
CA ARG A 216 6.30 -19.40 10.46
C ARG A 216 7.67 -19.23 9.83
N HIS A 217 8.54 -18.52 10.52
CA HIS A 217 9.92 -18.24 10.08
C HIS A 217 10.77 -19.53 9.93
N ASN A 218 10.51 -20.55 10.74
CA ASN A 218 11.24 -21.83 10.72
C ASN A 218 10.59 -22.90 9.84
N ASP A 219 9.47 -22.63 9.18
CA ASP A 219 8.80 -23.57 8.28
C ASP A 219 9.34 -23.40 6.84
N ILE A 220 10.55 -23.95 6.64
CA ILE A 220 11.31 -23.83 5.39
C ILE A 220 10.54 -24.38 4.18
N ASP A 221 9.79 -25.48 4.37
CA ASP A 221 9.00 -26.08 3.30
C ASP A 221 7.88 -25.16 2.83
N THR A 222 7.18 -24.53 3.79
CA THR A 222 6.17 -23.52 3.48
C THR A 222 6.79 -22.31 2.78
N ILE A 223 7.91 -21.78 3.28
CA ILE A 223 8.59 -20.62 2.67
C ILE A 223 9.03 -20.94 1.24
N ARG A 224 9.62 -22.12 1.02
CA ARG A 224 10.02 -22.59 -0.32
C ARG A 224 8.82 -22.70 -1.26
N MET A 225 7.74 -23.31 -0.80
CA MET A 225 6.50 -23.45 -1.57
C MET A 225 5.92 -22.07 -1.94
N LEU A 226 5.92 -21.13 -1.00
CA LEU A 226 5.39 -19.78 -1.21
C LEU A 226 6.29 -18.91 -2.10
N SER A 227 7.60 -19.17 -2.14
CA SER A 227 8.58 -18.30 -2.83
C SER A 227 8.30 -18.11 -4.33
N VAL A 228 7.65 -19.07 -4.98
CA VAL A 228 7.24 -18.98 -6.40
C VAL A 228 6.22 -17.89 -6.67
N LEU A 229 5.56 -17.39 -5.62
CA LEU A 229 4.57 -16.30 -5.70
C LEU A 229 5.20 -14.92 -5.56
N ASN A 230 6.47 -14.83 -5.21
CA ASN A 230 7.14 -13.54 -5.06
C ASN A 230 7.18 -12.79 -6.40
N HIS A 231 6.61 -11.60 -6.41
CA HIS A 231 6.72 -10.66 -7.52
C HIS A 231 7.77 -9.62 -7.16
N GLU A 232 9.00 -9.77 -7.69
CA GLU A 232 10.15 -8.93 -7.34
C GLU A 232 9.86 -7.44 -7.31
N PRO A 233 9.25 -6.80 -8.35
CA PRO A 233 8.95 -5.38 -8.31
C PRO A 233 8.02 -4.97 -7.16
N THR A 234 7.10 -5.86 -6.76
CA THR A 234 6.20 -5.60 -5.64
C THR A 234 6.91 -5.80 -4.31
N VAL A 235 7.74 -6.83 -4.17
CA VAL A 235 8.54 -7.09 -2.96
C VAL A 235 9.43 -5.89 -2.65
N ILE A 236 10.19 -5.39 -3.64
CA ILE A 236 11.07 -4.23 -3.50
C ILE A 236 10.29 -2.99 -3.02
N ARG A 237 9.19 -2.67 -3.67
CA ARG A 237 8.33 -1.53 -3.28
C ARG A 237 7.79 -1.70 -1.86
N CYS A 238 7.29 -2.87 -1.52
CA CYS A 238 6.69 -3.13 -0.20
C CYS A 238 7.73 -3.16 0.92
N ILE A 239 8.95 -3.62 0.68
CA ILE A 239 10.05 -3.54 1.65
C ILE A 239 10.37 -2.08 1.96
N ALA A 240 10.54 -1.24 0.94
CA ALA A 240 10.80 0.20 1.13
C ALA A 240 9.65 0.87 1.92
N GLU A 241 8.41 0.62 1.54
CA GLU A 241 7.23 1.16 2.22
C GLU A 241 7.14 0.73 3.69
N ARG A 242 7.40 -0.56 3.98
CA ARG A 242 7.37 -1.11 5.34
C ARG A 242 8.55 -0.62 6.19
N ALA A 243 9.74 -0.47 5.61
CA ALA A 243 10.91 0.10 6.26
C ALA A 243 10.68 1.57 6.66
N PHE A 244 10.07 2.35 5.77
CA PHE A 244 9.62 3.71 6.05
C PHE A 244 8.70 3.75 7.27
N LEU A 245 7.61 2.95 7.28
CA LEU A 245 6.66 2.94 8.39
C LEU A 245 7.30 2.48 9.70
N ARG A 246 8.17 1.46 9.64
CA ARG A 246 8.91 0.95 10.80
C ARG A 246 9.80 2.03 11.40
N ARG A 247 10.48 2.81 10.57
CA ARG A 247 11.39 3.87 11.01
C ARG A 247 10.67 5.09 11.56
N ILE A 248 9.51 5.46 10.99
CA ILE A 248 8.62 6.51 11.52
C ILE A 248 8.05 6.12 12.90
N GLY A 249 7.97 4.81 13.19
CA GLY A 249 7.38 4.33 14.46
C GLY A 249 5.86 4.44 14.50
N GLY A 250 5.22 4.60 13.34
CA GLY A 250 3.78 4.78 13.22
C GLY A 250 3.03 3.47 12.99
N GLY A 251 1.76 3.45 13.41
CA GLY A 251 0.78 2.43 13.10
C GLY A 251 -0.37 2.99 12.25
N CYS A 252 -1.50 2.26 12.15
CA CYS A 252 -2.69 2.69 11.41
C CYS A 252 -3.38 3.93 12.01
N SER A 253 -3.05 4.33 13.24
CA SER A 253 -3.55 5.53 13.91
C SER A 253 -2.89 6.80 13.42
N ILE A 254 -1.65 6.72 12.90
CA ILE A 254 -0.89 7.87 12.42
C ILE A 254 -1.17 8.09 10.93
N PRO A 255 -1.58 9.30 10.51
CA PRO A 255 -1.80 9.62 9.11
C PRO A 255 -0.48 9.65 8.32
N ASN A 256 -0.06 8.50 7.81
CA ASN A 256 1.10 8.35 6.94
C ASN A 256 0.67 7.82 5.57
N ALA A 257 1.36 8.22 4.52
CA ALA A 257 1.03 7.87 3.15
C ALA A 257 2.28 7.76 2.30
N VAL A 258 2.22 6.94 1.26
CA VAL A 258 3.34 6.72 0.36
C VAL A 258 2.88 6.60 -1.09
N ARG A 259 3.84 6.77 -1.99
CA ARG A 259 3.78 6.34 -3.38
C ARG A 259 5.12 5.74 -3.75
N THR A 260 5.12 4.57 -4.39
CA THR A 260 6.35 3.95 -4.90
C THR A 260 6.21 3.62 -6.37
N ILE A 261 7.27 3.84 -7.13
CA ILE A 261 7.44 3.43 -8.51
C ILE A 261 8.76 2.67 -8.59
N TYR A 262 8.73 1.46 -9.16
CA TYR A 262 9.92 0.69 -9.44
C TYR A 262 9.87 0.20 -10.89
N ASN A 263 10.88 0.54 -11.66
CA ASN A 263 11.03 0.16 -13.06
C ASN A 263 12.52 0.11 -13.42
N GLU A 264 12.85 0.03 -14.69
CA GLU A 264 14.23 -0.02 -15.21
C GLU A 264 15.11 1.20 -14.77
N LYS A 265 14.49 2.31 -14.38
CA LYS A 265 15.19 3.49 -13.85
C LYS A 265 15.45 3.41 -12.34
N GLY A 266 15.00 2.33 -11.67
CA GLY A 266 15.17 2.16 -10.25
C GLY A 266 13.90 2.42 -9.43
N LEU A 267 14.08 2.72 -8.14
CA LEU A 267 13.02 2.95 -7.17
C LEU A 267 12.88 4.43 -6.85
N VAL A 268 11.67 4.94 -7.01
CA VAL A 268 11.25 6.26 -6.52
C VAL A 268 10.20 6.07 -5.44
N MET A 269 10.36 6.76 -4.32
CA MET A 269 9.41 6.70 -3.21
C MET A 269 9.09 8.11 -2.70
N ASP A 270 7.82 8.49 -2.76
CA ASP A 270 7.27 9.66 -2.07
C ASP A 270 6.73 9.21 -0.71
N GLY A 271 6.92 10.02 0.32
CA GLY A 271 6.37 9.81 1.65
C GLY A 271 5.76 11.06 2.25
N MET A 272 4.72 10.89 3.04
CA MET A 272 4.02 11.99 3.69
C MET A 272 3.57 11.57 5.08
N LEU A 273 3.73 12.46 6.05
CA LEU A 273 3.19 12.36 7.39
C LEU A 273 2.33 13.59 7.67
N LEU A 274 1.14 13.39 8.21
CA LEU A 274 0.19 14.47 8.53
C LEU A 274 -0.24 14.36 9.99
N ASN A 275 -0.70 15.48 10.57
CA ASN A 275 -1.48 15.42 11.80
C ASN A 275 -2.93 14.94 11.52
N LEU A 276 -3.73 14.72 12.58
CA LEU A 276 -5.04 14.05 12.44
C LEU A 276 -6.07 14.86 11.63
N ASP A 277 -5.97 16.17 11.64
CA ASP A 277 -6.88 17.04 10.91
C ASP A 277 -6.36 17.47 9.52
N GLY A 278 -5.12 17.14 9.19
CA GLY A 278 -4.49 17.45 7.90
C GLY A 278 -3.98 18.88 7.79
N SER A 279 -4.04 19.70 8.86
CA SER A 279 -3.60 21.10 8.85
C SER A 279 -2.08 21.25 8.81
N ARG A 280 -1.34 20.23 9.27
CA ARG A 280 0.12 20.18 9.26
C ARG A 280 0.59 18.89 8.62
N PHE A 281 1.60 18.98 7.78
CA PHE A 281 2.23 17.79 7.18
C PHE A 281 3.68 18.06 6.82
N VAL A 282 4.44 16.98 6.68
CA VAL A 282 5.75 16.95 6.02
C VAL A 282 5.68 15.93 4.88
N LYS A 283 6.29 16.28 3.74
CA LYS A 283 6.34 15.44 2.55
C LYS A 283 7.72 15.55 1.90
N ASP A 284 8.28 14.44 1.49
CA ASP A 284 9.54 14.39 0.73
C ASP A 284 9.59 13.14 -0.15
N HIS A 285 10.65 13.00 -0.93
CA HIS A 285 10.89 11.86 -1.78
C HIS A 285 12.33 11.36 -1.71
N VAL A 286 12.53 10.12 -2.12
CA VAL A 286 13.84 9.50 -2.34
C VAL A 286 13.81 8.79 -3.69
N GLU A 287 14.88 9.00 -4.46
CA GLU A 287 15.15 8.27 -5.70
C GLU A 287 16.40 7.42 -5.52
N ASN A 288 16.34 6.17 -5.94
CA ASN A 288 17.50 5.33 -6.14
C ASN A 288 17.42 4.77 -7.56
N LEU A 289 18.19 5.37 -8.44
CA LEU A 289 18.18 5.06 -9.88
C LEU A 289 18.85 3.72 -10.18
N ASP A 290 19.71 3.23 -9.30
CA ASP A 290 20.36 1.92 -9.44
C ASP A 290 20.41 1.19 -8.10
N LEU A 291 19.46 0.29 -7.90
CA LEU A 291 19.42 -0.55 -6.69
C LEU A 291 20.51 -1.60 -6.64
N THR A 292 21.29 -1.81 -7.70
CA THR A 292 22.40 -2.76 -7.72
C THR A 292 23.69 -2.17 -7.13
N VAL A 293 23.72 -0.86 -6.90
CA VAL A 293 24.85 -0.11 -6.32
C VAL A 293 24.45 0.40 -4.92
N PRO A 294 25.34 0.34 -3.92
CA PRO A 294 25.04 0.86 -2.58
C PRO A 294 24.61 2.34 -2.61
N MET A 295 23.52 2.64 -1.90
CA MET A 295 23.01 4.02 -1.82
C MET A 295 24.01 4.94 -1.14
N THR A 296 24.40 6.00 -1.86
CA THR A 296 25.01 7.18 -1.24
C THR A 296 23.92 8.17 -0.87
N THR A 297 24.02 8.80 0.30
CA THR A 297 23.07 9.81 0.79
C THR A 297 22.93 10.93 -0.26
N THR A 298 21.85 10.97 -1.00
CA THR A 298 21.56 12.03 -1.98
C THR A 298 21.02 13.27 -1.24
N LYS A 299 21.74 14.38 -1.36
CA LYS A 299 21.36 15.69 -0.82
C LYS A 299 20.44 16.43 -1.79
N HIS A 300 19.15 16.16 -1.81
CA HIS A 300 18.17 17.10 -2.37
C HIS A 300 16.78 16.80 -1.76
N ALA A 301 16.40 17.64 -0.81
CA ALA A 301 15.05 17.65 -0.24
C ALA A 301 14.31 18.86 -0.78
N THR A 302 13.07 18.67 -1.25
CA THR A 302 12.14 19.76 -1.50
C THR A 302 11.06 19.70 -0.45
N THR A 303 11.05 20.69 0.45
CA THR A 303 10.13 20.73 1.60
C THR A 303 8.96 21.64 1.29
N PHE A 304 7.75 21.18 1.57
CA PHE A 304 6.55 22.01 1.55
C PHE A 304 5.90 22.02 2.93
N PHE A 305 5.73 23.19 3.50
CA PHE A 305 4.94 23.42 4.70
C PHE A 305 3.66 24.18 4.32
N VAL A 306 2.54 23.73 4.83
CA VAL A 306 1.28 24.47 4.74
C VAL A 306 0.80 24.70 6.17
N SER A 307 0.70 25.96 6.59
CA SER A 307 0.01 26.37 7.81
C SER A 307 -1.30 27.05 7.45
N ASN A 308 -2.39 26.67 8.07
CA ASN A 308 -3.68 27.33 7.94
C ASN A 308 -3.77 28.57 8.83
N SER A 309 -2.87 29.53 8.67
CA SER A 309 -3.03 30.87 9.20
C SER A 309 -2.71 31.84 8.08
N ASP A 310 -3.57 32.84 7.90
CA ASP A 310 -3.48 33.88 6.86
C ASP A 310 -2.26 34.82 7.02
N ASP A 311 -1.09 34.28 7.36
CA ASP A 311 0.14 35.06 7.50
C ASP A 311 1.32 34.34 6.87
N GLU A 312 1.83 34.98 5.83
CA GLU A 312 3.17 34.94 5.24
C GLU A 312 3.89 33.59 5.02
N LEU A 313 4.09 33.30 3.74
CA LEU A 313 5.13 32.40 3.24
C LEU A 313 6.51 32.81 3.75
N LEU A 314 7.03 32.16 4.77
CA LEU A 314 8.43 32.26 5.14
C LEU A 314 9.25 31.29 4.30
N SER A 315 9.87 31.80 3.25
CA SER A 315 10.95 31.13 2.57
C SER A 315 12.21 31.24 3.44
N ILE A 316 12.70 30.14 3.94
CA ILE A 316 14.05 30.08 4.53
C ILE A 316 15.01 29.87 3.37
N GLU A 317 15.65 30.96 2.94
CA GLU A 317 16.82 30.89 2.07
C GLU A 317 18.05 30.48 2.92
N ASP A 318 18.68 29.39 2.50
CA ASP A 318 19.92 28.92 3.07
C ASP A 318 21.08 29.87 2.62
N GLU A 319 21.57 30.68 3.56
CA GLU A 319 22.81 31.41 3.39
C GLU A 319 24.02 30.45 3.42
N THR A 320 24.54 30.11 2.26
CA THR A 320 25.95 29.73 2.14
C THR A 320 26.60 30.55 1.03
N GLN A 321 27.25 31.61 1.50
CA GLN A 321 28.25 32.35 0.70
C GLN A 321 29.37 31.42 0.22
N LEU A 322 29.75 31.52 -1.02
CA LEU A 322 31.13 31.75 -1.45
C LEU A 322 31.28 31.92 -2.97
N THR A 323 31.57 33.14 -3.30
CA THR A 323 32.51 33.66 -4.33
C THR A 323 32.38 33.32 -5.81
N ASN A 324 32.11 34.41 -6.52
CA ASN A 324 32.80 34.95 -7.69
C ASN A 324 32.50 34.46 -9.11
N ARG A 325 32.05 35.41 -9.81
CA ARG A 325 32.41 36.01 -11.11
C ARG A 325 31.40 35.85 -12.25
N SER A 326 30.81 37.00 -12.45
CA SER A 326 30.74 37.83 -13.70
C SER A 326 30.01 37.29 -14.92
N SER A 327 29.09 38.12 -15.30
CA SER A 327 28.72 38.64 -16.62
C SER A 327 27.76 37.80 -17.48
N ASN A 328 26.58 38.22 -17.67
CA ASN A 328 26.08 39.04 -18.75
C ASN A 328 24.53 39.03 -18.83
N GLN A 329 24.03 40.24 -18.81
CA GLN A 329 22.66 40.59 -19.16
C GLN A 329 22.29 40.12 -20.57
N ARG A 330 21.08 39.62 -20.77
CA ARG A 330 20.24 40.07 -21.91
C ARG A 330 18.76 39.87 -21.62
N ASN A 331 18.07 40.99 -21.50
CA ASN A 331 16.62 41.15 -21.59
C ASN A 331 16.07 40.55 -22.87
N LEU A 332 14.92 39.89 -22.76
CA LEU A 332 13.92 39.93 -23.84
C LEU A 332 12.51 39.76 -23.27
N LYS A 333 11.82 40.91 -23.18
CA LYS A 333 10.36 41.01 -23.11
C LYS A 333 9.79 40.42 -24.41
N ARG A 334 8.77 39.60 -24.34
CA ARG A 334 7.80 39.48 -25.44
C ARG A 334 6.36 39.26 -24.96
N LYS A 335 5.52 40.09 -25.47
CA LYS A 335 4.10 40.35 -25.36
C LYS A 335 3.23 39.12 -25.58
N ARG A 336 2.10 39.13 -24.85
CA ARG A 336 0.83 38.42 -25.20
C ARG A 336 0.31 38.93 -26.53
N THR A 337 -0.22 37.99 -27.35
CA THR A 337 -1.32 38.27 -28.29
C THR A 337 -2.30 37.08 -28.18
N GLU A 338 -3.55 37.43 -27.95
CA GLU A 338 -4.74 36.61 -28.12
C GLU A 338 -4.98 36.35 -29.62
N SER A 339 -5.46 35.17 -29.93
CA SER A 339 -6.48 34.74 -30.90
C SER A 339 -6.11 33.34 -31.43
N ASP A 340 -6.92 32.36 -31.31
CA ASP A 340 -7.92 31.89 -32.25
C ASP A 340 -8.63 30.64 -31.73
N ILE A 341 -9.88 30.66 -32.03
CA ILE A 341 -10.98 29.76 -31.72
C ILE A 341 -11.00 28.61 -32.75
N ASP A 342 -11.58 27.47 -32.32
CA ASP A 342 -12.20 26.37 -33.10
C ASP A 342 -11.32 25.31 -33.74
N SER A 343 -11.40 24.11 -33.20
CA SER A 343 -11.96 22.97 -33.96
C SER A 343 -12.22 21.75 -33.04
N VAL A 344 -13.50 21.41 -32.96
CA VAL A 344 -14.03 20.17 -32.37
C VAL A 344 -13.59 19.00 -33.24
N LEU A 345 -12.84 18.05 -32.66
CA LEU A 345 -12.60 16.73 -33.25
C LEU A 345 -13.28 15.64 -32.41
N ILE A 346 -14.29 15.06 -33.02
CA ILE A 346 -15.02 13.87 -32.55
C ILE A 346 -14.11 12.65 -32.64
N PRO A 347 -13.97 11.82 -31.61
CA PRO A 347 -13.22 10.56 -31.72
C PRO A 347 -14.03 9.50 -32.45
N PRO A 348 -13.38 8.62 -33.24
CA PRO A 348 -14.05 7.54 -33.98
C PRO A 348 -14.49 6.40 -33.05
N PRO A 349 -15.47 5.57 -33.47
CA PRO A 349 -16.08 4.54 -32.65
C PRO A 349 -15.12 3.39 -32.37
N VAL A 350 -15.21 2.87 -31.14
CA VAL A 350 -14.47 1.71 -30.64
C VAL A 350 -14.90 0.46 -31.41
N GLN A 351 -13.96 -0.16 -32.09
CA GLN A 351 -14.14 -1.48 -32.71
C GLN A 351 -14.04 -2.58 -31.66
N GLN A 352 -14.97 -3.51 -31.69
CA GLN A 352 -14.96 -4.73 -30.87
C GLN A 352 -13.79 -5.63 -31.29
N PRO A 353 -13.13 -6.34 -30.34
CA PRO A 353 -12.07 -7.29 -30.68
C PRO A 353 -12.66 -8.55 -31.38
N PRO A 354 -11.94 -9.12 -32.35
CA PRO A 354 -12.36 -10.32 -33.05
C PRO A 354 -12.27 -11.57 -32.17
N THR A 355 -13.22 -12.48 -32.36
CA THR A 355 -13.23 -13.83 -31.80
C THR A 355 -12.02 -14.65 -32.28
N PRO A 356 -11.37 -15.44 -31.40
CA PRO A 356 -10.22 -16.25 -31.82
C PRO A 356 -10.64 -17.44 -32.66
N PRO A 357 -9.86 -17.80 -33.70
CA PRO A 357 -10.08 -19.01 -34.47
C PRO A 357 -9.63 -20.25 -33.69
N SER A 358 -10.42 -21.29 -33.73
CA SER A 358 -10.09 -22.65 -33.32
C SER A 358 -9.01 -23.22 -34.24
N SER A 359 -7.79 -23.42 -33.75
CA SER A 359 -6.83 -24.32 -34.37
C SER A 359 -5.97 -24.99 -33.31
N THR A 360 -6.19 -26.30 -33.21
CA THR A 360 -5.31 -27.26 -32.57
C THR A 360 -3.95 -27.26 -33.25
N THR A 361 -2.93 -26.78 -32.55
CA THR A 361 -1.53 -27.15 -32.81
C THR A 361 -0.83 -27.31 -31.48
N SER A 362 -0.44 -28.53 -31.19
CA SER A 362 0.43 -28.92 -30.09
C SER A 362 1.77 -28.20 -30.21
N ALA A 363 1.98 -27.16 -29.42
CA ALA A 363 3.28 -26.56 -29.25
C ALA A 363 3.96 -27.24 -28.06
N THR A 364 5.02 -27.94 -28.33
CA THR A 364 5.99 -28.55 -27.42
C THR A 364 6.57 -27.42 -26.54
N ILE A 365 6.30 -27.49 -25.25
CA ILE A 365 6.90 -26.60 -24.26
C ILE A 365 8.37 -27.01 -24.12
N PRO A 366 9.34 -26.10 -24.29
CA PRO A 366 10.72 -26.43 -23.95
C PRO A 366 10.82 -26.62 -22.45
N SER A 367 11.22 -27.80 -22.01
CA SER A 367 11.59 -28.12 -20.65
C SER A 367 12.80 -27.27 -20.26
N ILE A 368 12.58 -26.21 -19.49
CA ILE A 368 13.67 -25.50 -18.80
C ILE A 368 14.04 -26.36 -17.59
N THR A 369 14.95 -27.29 -17.82
CA THR A 369 15.65 -28.00 -16.75
C THR A 369 16.79 -27.11 -16.27
N THR A 370 16.48 -26.17 -15.39
CA THR A 370 17.52 -25.53 -14.58
C THR A 370 17.45 -26.18 -13.21
N THR A 371 18.07 -27.34 -13.06
CA THR A 371 18.41 -27.92 -11.78
C THR A 371 19.49 -27.06 -11.13
N ALA A 372 19.13 -26.06 -10.37
CA ALA A 372 19.99 -25.46 -9.38
C ALA A 372 20.15 -26.53 -8.24
N THR A 373 21.20 -27.28 -8.26
CA THR A 373 21.64 -28.15 -7.17
C THR A 373 22.08 -27.24 -6.03
N LEU A 374 21.23 -27.03 -5.04
CA LEU A 374 21.62 -26.48 -3.75
C LEU A 374 22.56 -27.48 -3.07
N THR A 375 23.78 -27.06 -2.73
CA THR A 375 24.77 -27.90 -2.07
C THR A 375 24.53 -27.97 -0.55
N GLU A 376 25.04 -28.99 0.12
CA GLU A 376 24.88 -29.26 1.56
C GLU A 376 25.39 -28.12 2.49
N THR A 377 26.09 -27.14 1.95
CA THR A 377 26.53 -25.91 2.61
C THR A 377 25.48 -24.79 2.59
N ASP A 378 24.40 -25.00 1.87
CA ASP A 378 23.20 -24.16 1.95
C ASP A 378 22.32 -24.56 3.17
N VAL A 379 22.93 -24.68 4.36
CA VAL A 379 22.28 -24.37 5.61
C VAL A 379 21.79 -22.95 5.38
N ILE A 380 20.48 -22.77 5.10
CA ILE A 380 19.86 -21.49 4.86
C ILE A 380 20.36 -20.58 5.97
N PRO A 381 21.29 -19.65 5.72
CA PRO A 381 21.75 -18.71 6.73
C PRO A 381 20.48 -18.08 7.19
N LEU A 382 20.21 -18.04 8.51
CA LEU A 382 19.02 -17.49 9.16
C LEU A 382 18.34 -16.57 8.18
N LEU A 383 17.20 -17.00 7.60
CA LEU A 383 16.62 -16.37 6.41
C LEU A 383 16.58 -14.86 6.65
N ARG A 384 17.48 -14.14 6.00
CA ARG A 384 17.50 -12.70 6.13
C ARG A 384 16.15 -12.18 5.69
N HIS A 385 15.58 -11.30 6.47
CA HIS A 385 14.32 -10.68 6.16
C HIS A 385 14.50 -9.16 6.21
N TYR A 386 13.89 -8.51 5.27
CA TYR A 386 13.91 -7.06 5.09
C TYR A 386 12.52 -6.52 5.43
N ALA A 387 12.43 -5.67 6.44
CA ALA A 387 11.16 -5.18 6.96
C ALA A 387 10.12 -6.31 7.20
N HIS A 388 10.59 -7.46 7.76
CA HIS A 388 9.82 -8.69 8.00
C HIS A 388 9.35 -9.41 6.73
N VAL A 389 9.95 -9.16 5.58
CA VAL A 389 9.66 -9.83 4.31
C VAL A 389 10.83 -10.74 3.93
N CYS A 390 10.54 -11.99 3.61
CA CYS A 390 11.50 -12.96 3.09
C CYS A 390 11.59 -12.79 1.56
N GLY A 391 12.74 -12.35 1.07
CA GLY A 391 12.99 -12.14 -0.35
C GLY A 391 13.63 -13.33 -1.04
N VAL A 392 13.16 -14.56 -0.77
CA VAL A 392 13.72 -15.77 -1.42
C VAL A 392 13.67 -15.61 -2.94
N ASN A 393 14.77 -15.96 -3.60
CA ASN A 393 15.01 -15.84 -5.04
C ASN A 393 15.11 -14.39 -5.57
N ILE A 394 15.24 -13.39 -4.70
CA ILE A 394 15.49 -12.00 -5.11
C ILE A 394 16.90 -11.61 -4.68
N ASN A 395 17.57 -10.82 -5.50
CA ASN A 395 18.93 -10.34 -5.22
C ASN A 395 18.99 -9.60 -3.89
N GLU A 396 19.90 -10.00 -3.00
CA GLU A 396 20.04 -9.46 -1.64
C GLU A 396 20.33 -7.95 -1.64
N THR A 397 21.19 -7.49 -2.56
CA THR A 397 21.53 -6.07 -2.68
C THR A 397 20.29 -5.22 -3.03
N LEU A 398 19.39 -5.73 -3.87
CA LEU A 398 18.14 -5.04 -4.18
C LEU A 398 17.24 -4.89 -2.93
N LEU A 399 17.18 -5.94 -2.10
CA LEU A 399 16.38 -5.94 -0.88
C LEU A 399 16.95 -4.99 0.18
N GLU A 400 18.27 -4.99 0.38
CA GLU A 400 18.98 -4.08 1.29
C GLU A 400 18.78 -2.62 0.86
N ASN A 401 18.97 -2.32 -0.40
CA ASN A 401 18.79 -0.98 -0.94
C ASN A 401 17.33 -0.51 -0.88
N ALA A 402 16.36 -1.41 -1.08
CA ALA A 402 14.95 -1.10 -0.91
C ALA A 402 14.63 -0.74 0.56
N GLU A 403 15.13 -1.50 1.53
CA GLU A 403 14.95 -1.21 2.95
C GLU A 403 15.62 0.11 3.34
N LEU A 404 16.83 0.37 2.82
CA LEU A 404 17.56 1.61 3.06
C LEU A 404 16.83 2.82 2.44
N CYS A 405 16.25 2.66 1.25
CA CYS A 405 15.46 3.71 0.59
C CYS A 405 14.30 4.18 1.49
N GLY A 406 13.50 3.26 2.01
CA GLY A 406 12.41 3.59 2.92
C GLY A 406 12.88 4.21 4.23
N THR A 407 13.97 3.68 4.81
CA THR A 407 14.57 4.21 6.03
C THR A 407 15.08 5.65 5.83
N ASN A 408 15.75 5.93 4.71
CA ASN A 408 16.27 7.25 4.40
C ASN A 408 15.15 8.28 4.20
N LEU A 409 14.05 7.90 3.55
CA LEU A 409 12.89 8.79 3.43
C LEU A 409 12.31 9.14 4.81
N ALA A 410 12.19 8.17 5.70
CA ALA A 410 11.73 8.42 7.06
C ALA A 410 12.66 9.39 7.82
N VAL A 411 13.99 9.20 7.70
CA VAL A 411 14.99 10.10 8.30
C VAL A 411 14.85 11.52 7.75
N LYS A 412 14.65 11.69 6.45
CA LYS A 412 14.40 13.00 5.84
C LYS A 412 13.15 13.65 6.43
N LEU A 413 12.02 12.93 6.54
CA LEU A 413 10.80 13.49 7.12
C LEU A 413 11.00 13.88 8.61
N MET A 414 11.80 13.12 9.38
CA MET A 414 12.14 13.49 10.75
C MET A 414 12.92 14.80 10.79
N GLN A 415 13.91 14.98 9.90
CA GLN A 415 14.65 16.24 9.78
C GLN A 415 13.77 17.43 9.39
N LEU A 416 12.66 17.19 8.69
CA LEU A 416 11.65 18.18 8.32
C LEU A 416 10.58 18.43 9.40
N GLY A 417 10.75 17.87 10.60
CA GLY A 417 9.86 18.09 11.73
C GLY A 417 8.72 17.07 11.87
N ALA A 418 8.83 15.88 11.28
CA ALA A 418 7.88 14.81 11.50
C ALA A 418 7.73 14.45 12.98
N ASP A 419 8.81 14.56 13.78
CA ASP A 419 8.79 14.31 15.24
C ASP A 419 7.73 15.17 15.95
N SER A 420 7.64 16.46 15.61
CA SER A 420 6.68 17.35 16.26
C SER A 420 5.22 17.00 15.91
N ILE A 421 4.97 16.47 14.70
CA ILE A 421 3.65 15.97 14.30
C ILE A 421 3.31 14.67 15.07
N LEU A 422 4.28 13.78 15.25
CA LEU A 422 4.11 12.55 16.01
C LEU A 422 3.80 12.83 17.49
N GLU A 423 4.51 13.78 18.10
CA GLU A 423 4.26 14.23 19.47
C GLU A 423 2.84 14.80 19.63
N GLU A 424 2.39 15.65 18.71
CA GLU A 424 1.03 16.19 18.69
C GLU A 424 -0.03 15.09 18.66
N ILE A 425 0.17 14.07 17.81
CA ILE A 425 -0.75 12.94 17.71
C ILE A 425 -0.78 12.13 19.00
N GLN A 426 0.38 11.88 19.63
CA GLN A 426 0.48 11.16 20.89
C GLN A 426 -0.24 11.90 22.01
N GLN A 427 -0.03 13.21 22.14
CA GLN A 427 -0.70 14.06 23.13
C GLN A 427 -2.23 14.06 22.94
N SER A 428 -2.69 14.16 21.69
CA SER A 428 -4.12 14.11 21.36
C SER A 428 -4.79 12.78 21.72
N SER A 429 -4.02 11.67 21.71
CA SER A 429 -4.52 10.33 22.06
C SER A 429 -4.64 10.11 23.58
N VAL A 430 -3.93 10.88 24.40
CA VAL A 430 -3.93 10.76 25.88
C VAL A 430 -5.09 11.54 26.51
N VAL A 431 -5.68 12.51 25.81
CA VAL A 431 -6.69 13.45 26.37
C VAL A 431 -8.12 12.93 26.25
N ILE A 432 -8.38 11.69 25.82
CA ILE A 432 -9.75 11.14 25.84
C ILE A 432 -10.05 10.71 27.30
N PRO A 433 -10.89 11.46 28.05
CA PRO A 433 -11.33 11.00 29.36
C PRO A 433 -12.18 9.73 29.11
N THR A 434 -11.84 8.65 29.81
CA THR A 434 -12.78 7.54 29.97
C THR A 434 -14.08 8.06 30.59
N PRO A 435 -15.22 7.75 30.02
CA PRO A 435 -16.51 8.13 30.58
C PRO A 435 -16.80 7.44 31.91
#